data_840d322c6215fc208dad147cdcd96221
#
_entry.id   840d322c6215fc208dad147cdcd96221
#
_cell.length_a   1.000
_cell.length_b   1.000
_cell.length_c   1.000
_cell.angle_alpha   90.00
_cell.angle_beta   90.00
_cell.angle_gamma   90.00
#
_symmetry.space_group_name_H-M   'P 1'
#
loop_
_entity.id
_entity.type
_entity.pdbx_description
1 polymer ?
#
loop_
_entity_poly.entity_id
_entity_poly.type
_entity_poly.pdbx_seq_one_letter_code
_entity_poly.pdbx_strand_id
1 'polypeptide(L)'
;MTDATALSVAELSAHLHERRLSAREALAAHLARIARDGEPSFDGRPDAVNAWARLYPEDAIAAAERADARLAEPDPPALCGVPIGLKDLYAVAGKPLTASSRAVDLKPEADCDVWARLARDGAVLVGHLHTHECAAGGSTDQVGNPWALERTPGGSSGGSAAALAAGMIPLATGTDTAGSLRIPSALSGTSAIKPTRGALPLRGVFPLSGSLDHPGPMARSLADCAIALETLAGGTPEGSLRGARIAPSPRLARVDSEPEVVAGFERAIEACRSLGAELVEPPPPSVPLDLGDDFLDVLSTDMLGHHLRFGTDPERLRTSTSELLAYARQRAMTGAEYGDTQLRRHEHAAGWVDWLAEHRVTAVIEPTVPIVAPLRGHGYDTFFTDEAIDYIRFTHYWNWTGFPVAALPAGVGSASGLPVGVSLIGGPGSEWLLLGLGIELQDELGLPRP
;
A
#
# COMPACT_ATOMS: atom_id res chain seq x y z
N MET A 1 7.54 -30.87 -7.87
CA MET A 1 7.74 -29.56 -8.52
C MET A 1 7.45 -28.49 -7.49
N THR A 2 8.32 -27.50 -7.34
CA THR A 2 8.12 -26.36 -6.43
C THR A 2 6.93 -25.54 -6.92
N ASP A 3 5.98 -25.24 -6.04
CA ASP A 3 4.86 -24.34 -6.37
C ASP A 3 5.39 -22.90 -6.43
N ALA A 4 5.59 -22.36 -7.64
CA ALA A 4 6.10 -21.01 -7.84
C ALA A 4 5.23 -19.93 -7.18
N THR A 5 3.92 -20.17 -7.00
CA THR A 5 2.99 -19.21 -6.42
C THR A 5 3.14 -19.07 -4.89
N ALA A 6 3.78 -20.04 -4.25
CA ALA A 6 4.06 -20.02 -2.82
C ALA A 6 5.38 -19.30 -2.48
N LEU A 7 6.29 -19.14 -3.46
CA LEU A 7 7.60 -18.53 -3.26
C LEU A 7 7.47 -17.03 -2.94
N SER A 8 8.34 -16.53 -2.07
CA SER A 8 8.59 -15.09 -1.89
C SER A 8 9.25 -14.50 -3.13
N VAL A 9 9.36 -13.18 -3.23
CA VAL A 9 10.12 -12.53 -4.33
C VAL A 9 11.58 -12.97 -4.28
N ALA A 10 12.19 -13.02 -3.09
CA ALA A 10 13.57 -13.45 -2.91
C ALA A 10 13.80 -14.89 -3.36
N GLU A 11 12.93 -15.83 -2.92
CA GLU A 11 13.03 -17.24 -3.30
C GLU A 11 12.80 -17.44 -4.80
N LEU A 12 11.79 -16.76 -5.37
CA LEU A 12 11.50 -16.83 -6.81
C LEU A 12 12.68 -16.29 -7.62
N SER A 13 13.21 -15.12 -7.25
CA SER A 13 14.41 -14.55 -7.87
C SER A 13 15.59 -15.52 -7.84
N ALA A 14 15.87 -16.14 -6.69
CA ALA A 14 16.94 -17.14 -6.57
C ALA A 14 16.72 -18.34 -7.50
N HIS A 15 15.48 -18.87 -7.59
CA HIS A 15 15.15 -19.96 -8.50
C HIS A 15 15.33 -19.59 -9.97
N LEU A 16 14.99 -18.36 -10.37
CA LEU A 16 15.15 -17.84 -11.72
C LEU A 16 16.64 -17.66 -12.07
N HIS A 17 17.42 -17.04 -11.19
CA HIS A 17 18.87 -16.82 -11.38
C HIS A 17 19.66 -18.14 -11.46
N GLU A 18 19.32 -19.12 -10.64
CA GLU A 18 19.92 -20.46 -10.68
C GLU A 18 19.35 -21.35 -11.80
N ARG A 19 18.39 -20.83 -12.58
CA ARG A 19 17.71 -21.56 -13.67
C ARG A 19 17.06 -22.88 -13.21
N ARG A 20 16.63 -22.95 -11.95
CA ARG A 20 15.80 -24.02 -11.42
C ARG A 20 14.34 -23.89 -11.88
N LEU A 21 13.96 -22.69 -12.31
CA LEU A 21 12.67 -22.31 -12.87
C LEU A 21 12.92 -21.25 -13.94
N SER A 22 12.23 -21.34 -15.08
CA SER A 22 12.20 -20.28 -16.08
C SER A 22 11.16 -19.21 -15.73
N ALA A 23 11.32 -18.00 -16.23
CA ALA A 23 10.33 -16.93 -16.08
C ALA A 23 8.98 -17.33 -16.72
N ARG A 24 9.00 -18.07 -17.82
CA ARG A 24 7.79 -18.63 -18.44
C ARG A 24 7.07 -19.63 -17.55
N GLU A 25 7.78 -20.54 -16.90
CA GLU A 25 7.17 -21.51 -15.97
C GLU A 25 6.60 -20.81 -14.74
N ALA A 26 7.34 -19.83 -14.18
CA ALA A 26 6.85 -19.02 -13.08
C ALA A 26 5.57 -18.27 -13.46
N LEU A 27 5.58 -17.56 -14.59
CA LEU A 27 4.40 -16.84 -15.09
C LEU A 27 3.22 -17.79 -15.34
N ALA A 28 3.44 -18.97 -15.95
CA ALA A 28 2.39 -19.94 -16.21
C ALA A 28 1.71 -20.42 -14.92
N ALA A 29 2.48 -20.66 -13.83
CA ALA A 29 1.94 -21.04 -12.54
C ALA A 29 1.05 -19.91 -11.95
N HIS A 30 1.50 -18.66 -12.02
CA HIS A 30 0.72 -17.50 -11.55
C HIS A 30 -0.54 -17.28 -12.39
N LEU A 31 -0.46 -17.36 -13.74
CA LEU A 31 -1.65 -17.25 -14.59
C LEU A 31 -2.66 -18.36 -14.32
N ALA A 32 -2.20 -19.60 -14.09
CA ALA A 32 -3.07 -20.71 -13.71
C ALA A 32 -3.74 -20.48 -12.33
N ARG A 33 -3.05 -19.85 -11.38
CA ARG A 33 -3.63 -19.45 -10.08
C ARG A 33 -4.69 -18.37 -10.27
N ILE A 34 -4.40 -17.35 -11.09
CA ILE A 34 -5.34 -16.25 -11.40
C ILE A 34 -6.60 -16.79 -12.10
N ALA A 35 -6.44 -17.71 -13.07
CA ALA A 35 -7.56 -18.26 -13.83
C ALA A 35 -8.58 -19.03 -12.96
N ARG A 36 -8.19 -19.52 -11.78
CA ARG A 36 -9.13 -20.18 -10.83
C ARG A 36 -10.12 -19.18 -10.23
N ASP A 37 -9.77 -17.91 -10.19
CA ASP A 37 -10.65 -16.83 -9.73
C ASP A 37 -11.66 -16.39 -10.80
N GLY A 38 -11.46 -16.81 -12.05
CA GLY A 38 -12.29 -16.48 -13.23
C GLY A 38 -11.92 -15.12 -13.84
N GLU A 39 -12.77 -14.66 -14.76
CA GLU A 39 -12.52 -13.42 -15.51
C GLU A 39 -12.69 -12.18 -14.62
N PRO A 40 -11.85 -11.12 -14.82
CA PRO A 40 -12.01 -9.85 -14.16
C PRO A 40 -13.40 -9.23 -14.36
N SER A 41 -13.97 -8.67 -13.28
CA SER A 41 -15.26 -7.98 -13.29
C SER A 41 -15.14 -6.58 -12.71
N PHE A 42 -15.64 -5.58 -13.42
CA PHE A 42 -15.62 -4.19 -12.95
C PHE A 42 -16.44 -3.97 -11.67
N ASP A 43 -17.59 -4.62 -11.56
CA ASP A 43 -18.48 -4.48 -10.41
C ASP A 43 -18.21 -5.52 -9.29
N GLY A 44 -17.29 -6.44 -9.54
CA GLY A 44 -16.97 -7.51 -8.62
C GLY A 44 -17.89 -8.75 -8.77
N ARG A 45 -17.56 -9.77 -7.99
CA ARG A 45 -18.34 -11.02 -7.86
C ARG A 45 -18.34 -11.46 -6.40
N PRO A 46 -19.47 -11.95 -5.88
CA PRO A 46 -19.55 -12.33 -4.46
C PRO A 46 -18.71 -13.57 -4.12
N ASP A 47 -18.46 -14.44 -5.09
CA ASP A 47 -17.82 -15.76 -4.97
C ASP A 47 -16.34 -15.76 -5.40
N ALA A 48 -15.77 -14.58 -5.65
CA ALA A 48 -14.40 -14.45 -6.15
C ALA A 48 -13.62 -13.35 -5.43
N VAL A 49 -12.30 -13.47 -5.46
CA VAL A 49 -11.39 -12.40 -5.03
C VAL A 49 -11.51 -11.20 -5.96
N ASN A 50 -11.54 -11.43 -7.27
CA ASN A 50 -11.68 -10.38 -8.30
C ASN A 50 -10.62 -9.26 -8.15
N ALA A 51 -9.37 -9.64 -7.93
CA ALA A 51 -8.28 -8.68 -7.68
C ALA A 51 -7.91 -7.83 -8.90
N TRP A 52 -8.16 -8.35 -10.11
CA TRP A 52 -7.67 -7.79 -11.37
C TRP A 52 -8.72 -6.90 -12.06
N ALA A 53 -8.32 -5.70 -12.43
CA ALA A 53 -9.10 -4.82 -13.31
C ALA A 53 -8.92 -5.26 -14.78
N ARG A 54 -7.71 -5.68 -15.15
CA ARG A 54 -7.36 -6.18 -16.48
C ARG A 54 -6.12 -7.07 -16.41
N LEU A 55 -6.06 -8.06 -17.29
CA LEU A 55 -4.92 -8.95 -17.49
C LEU A 55 -4.31 -8.73 -18.88
N TYR A 56 -2.99 -8.97 -19.01
CA TYR A 56 -2.22 -8.83 -20.24
C TYR A 56 -1.42 -10.12 -20.53
N PRO A 57 -2.07 -11.30 -20.66
CA PRO A 57 -1.37 -12.58 -20.70
C PRO A 57 -0.40 -12.70 -21.88
N GLU A 58 -0.75 -12.20 -23.06
CA GLU A 58 0.11 -12.26 -24.25
C GLU A 58 1.38 -11.41 -24.08
N ASP A 59 1.23 -10.18 -23.59
CA ASP A 59 2.37 -9.28 -23.30
C ASP A 59 3.25 -9.86 -22.20
N ALA A 60 2.64 -10.44 -21.16
CA ALA A 60 3.35 -11.07 -20.04
C ALA A 60 4.16 -12.28 -20.51
N ILE A 61 3.61 -13.13 -21.39
CA ILE A 61 4.33 -14.26 -21.98
C ILE A 61 5.54 -13.76 -22.78
N ALA A 62 5.35 -12.77 -23.64
CA ALA A 62 6.45 -12.18 -24.40
C ALA A 62 7.51 -11.51 -23.50
N ALA A 63 7.10 -10.90 -22.39
CA ALA A 63 8.03 -10.35 -21.40
C ALA A 63 8.80 -11.43 -20.65
N ALA A 64 8.16 -12.53 -20.27
CA ALA A 64 8.81 -13.67 -19.64
C ALA A 64 9.85 -14.34 -20.55
N GLU A 65 9.56 -14.46 -21.86
CA GLU A 65 10.54 -14.95 -22.85
C GLU A 65 11.79 -14.05 -22.94
N ARG A 66 11.59 -12.74 -22.91
CA ARG A 66 12.73 -11.79 -22.88
C ARG A 66 13.50 -11.89 -21.56
N ALA A 67 12.80 -12.08 -20.44
CA ALA A 67 13.42 -12.28 -19.13
C ALA A 67 14.25 -13.59 -19.09
N ASP A 68 13.76 -14.68 -19.65
CA ASP A 68 14.52 -15.95 -19.76
C ASP A 68 15.82 -15.77 -20.54
N ALA A 69 15.79 -14.98 -21.64
CA ALA A 69 17.01 -14.65 -22.37
C ALA A 69 17.99 -13.82 -21.54
N ARG A 70 17.48 -12.83 -20.81
CA ARG A 70 18.29 -11.94 -19.94
C ARG A 70 18.86 -12.68 -18.72
N LEU A 71 18.13 -13.61 -18.13
CA LEU A 71 18.61 -14.49 -17.05
C LEU A 71 19.77 -15.38 -17.47
N ALA A 72 20.03 -15.52 -18.79
CA ALA A 72 21.19 -16.20 -19.32
C ALA A 72 22.47 -15.34 -19.36
N GLU A 73 22.33 -14.03 -19.22
CA GLU A 73 23.43 -13.07 -19.19
C GLU A 73 24.09 -13.03 -17.81
N PRO A 74 25.33 -12.52 -17.69
CA PRO A 74 25.95 -12.28 -16.40
C PRO A 74 25.18 -11.23 -15.60
N ASP A 75 25.04 -11.45 -14.27
CA ASP A 75 24.50 -10.50 -13.30
C ASP A 75 23.11 -9.92 -13.66
N PRO A 76 22.09 -10.78 -13.84
CA PRO A 76 20.75 -10.30 -14.13
C PRO A 76 20.16 -9.57 -12.91
N PRO A 77 19.30 -8.52 -13.10
CA PRO A 77 18.66 -7.80 -11.99
C PRO A 77 17.76 -8.70 -11.14
N ALA A 78 17.61 -8.36 -9.85
CA ALA A 78 16.85 -9.15 -8.87
C ALA A 78 15.38 -9.39 -9.26
N LEU A 79 14.73 -8.45 -9.95
CA LEU A 79 13.33 -8.60 -10.38
C LEU A 79 13.19 -9.19 -11.80
N CYS A 80 14.28 -9.61 -12.44
CA CYS A 80 14.22 -10.19 -13.78
C CYS A 80 13.38 -11.48 -13.79
N GLY A 81 12.29 -11.46 -14.56
CA GLY A 81 11.35 -12.59 -14.68
C GLY A 81 10.30 -12.70 -13.57
N VAL A 82 10.31 -11.81 -12.56
CA VAL A 82 9.33 -11.82 -11.47
C VAL A 82 7.98 -11.28 -11.97
N PRO A 83 6.87 -12.05 -11.86
CA PRO A 83 5.52 -11.57 -12.20
C PRO A 83 5.02 -10.52 -11.21
N ILE A 84 4.53 -9.39 -11.73
CA ILE A 84 4.01 -8.29 -10.90
C ILE A 84 2.66 -7.77 -11.40
N GLY A 85 1.91 -7.15 -10.48
CA GLY A 85 0.70 -6.38 -10.79
C GLY A 85 0.86 -4.90 -10.45
N LEU A 86 0.34 -4.04 -11.30
CA LEU A 86 0.27 -2.60 -11.03
C LEU A 86 -1.14 -2.21 -10.61
N LYS A 87 -1.28 -1.37 -9.58
CA LYS A 87 -2.57 -0.74 -9.27
C LYS A 87 -3.07 0.05 -10.47
N ASP A 88 -4.38 0.02 -10.76
CA ASP A 88 -4.99 0.71 -11.91
C ASP A 88 -4.96 2.26 -11.81
N LEU A 89 -3.84 2.77 -11.37
CA LEU A 89 -3.46 4.19 -11.37
C LEU A 89 -2.12 4.42 -12.09
N TYR A 90 -1.37 3.37 -12.37
CA TYR A 90 -0.04 3.45 -12.95
C TYR A 90 -0.12 3.37 -14.48
N ALA A 91 0.31 4.42 -15.17
CA ALA A 91 0.36 4.45 -16.62
C ALA A 91 1.33 3.40 -17.17
N VAL A 92 0.84 2.65 -18.14
CA VAL A 92 1.63 1.76 -19.00
C VAL A 92 1.35 2.15 -20.44
N ALA A 93 2.38 2.38 -21.22
CA ALA A 93 2.27 2.84 -22.61
C ALA A 93 1.34 1.93 -23.44
N GLY A 94 0.33 2.53 -24.05
CA GLY A 94 -0.64 1.84 -24.90
C GLY A 94 -1.67 0.97 -24.18
N LYS A 95 -1.64 0.88 -22.84
CA LYS A 95 -2.64 0.14 -22.05
C LYS A 95 -3.69 1.09 -21.48
N PRO A 96 -4.96 0.65 -21.34
CA PRO A 96 -5.99 1.47 -20.69
C PRO A 96 -5.65 1.76 -19.22
N LEU A 97 -5.93 2.97 -18.77
CA LEU A 97 -5.86 3.39 -17.38
C LEU A 97 -7.22 3.97 -17.02
N THR A 98 -7.93 3.30 -16.10
CA THR A 98 -9.30 3.66 -15.75
C THR A 98 -9.49 4.08 -14.30
N ALA A 99 -8.46 3.94 -13.47
CA ALA A 99 -8.56 4.20 -12.03
C ALA A 99 -9.76 3.46 -11.39
N SER A 100 -10.10 2.28 -11.91
CA SER A 100 -11.30 1.50 -11.57
C SER A 100 -12.59 2.34 -11.57
N SER A 101 -12.71 3.29 -12.50
CA SER A 101 -13.83 4.21 -12.68
C SER A 101 -14.41 4.11 -14.08
N ARG A 102 -15.72 4.31 -14.19
CA ARG A 102 -16.40 4.51 -15.48
C ARG A 102 -16.22 5.94 -16.02
N ALA A 103 -15.77 6.87 -15.18
CA ALA A 103 -15.54 8.27 -15.52
C ALA A 103 -14.11 8.55 -16.04
N VAL A 104 -13.20 7.57 -15.96
CA VAL A 104 -11.82 7.68 -16.40
C VAL A 104 -11.55 6.67 -17.53
N ASP A 105 -11.13 7.17 -18.69
CA ASP A 105 -10.78 6.36 -19.85
C ASP A 105 -9.53 6.99 -20.51
N LEU A 106 -8.38 6.72 -19.95
CA LEU A 106 -7.10 7.24 -20.43
C LEU A 106 -6.32 6.13 -21.15
N LYS A 107 -5.61 6.51 -22.20
CA LYS A 107 -4.66 5.65 -22.89
C LYS A 107 -3.28 6.32 -22.93
N PRO A 108 -2.47 6.13 -21.88
CA PRO A 108 -1.15 6.74 -21.80
C PRO A 108 -0.24 6.38 -22.99
N GLU A 109 0.50 7.34 -23.49
CA GLU A 109 1.51 7.14 -24.56
C GLU A 109 2.88 6.76 -23.99
N ALA A 110 3.08 6.95 -22.69
CA ALA A 110 4.32 6.66 -21.99
C ALA A 110 4.08 5.91 -20.68
N ASP A 111 5.05 5.14 -20.28
CA ASP A 111 5.10 4.49 -18.98
C ASP A 111 5.24 5.51 -17.85
N CYS A 112 4.64 5.23 -16.70
CA CYS A 112 4.98 5.94 -15.47
C CYS A 112 6.40 5.58 -15.01
N ASP A 113 7.02 6.49 -14.25
CA ASP A 113 8.42 6.31 -13.81
C ASP A 113 8.62 5.05 -12.96
N VAL A 114 7.65 4.69 -12.13
CA VAL A 114 7.71 3.50 -11.28
C VAL A 114 7.73 2.24 -12.16
N TRP A 115 6.80 2.12 -13.10
CA TRP A 115 6.79 0.98 -14.00
C TRP A 115 8.03 0.93 -14.89
N ALA A 116 8.46 2.06 -15.44
CA ALA A 116 9.66 2.13 -16.28
C ALA A 116 10.91 1.59 -15.57
N ARG A 117 11.05 1.82 -14.25
CA ARG A 117 12.16 1.28 -13.45
C ARG A 117 12.03 -0.24 -13.27
N LEU A 118 10.85 -0.75 -12.90
CA LEU A 118 10.61 -2.18 -12.72
C LEU A 118 10.75 -2.95 -14.05
N ALA A 119 10.23 -2.40 -15.16
CA ALA A 119 10.36 -2.99 -16.49
C ALA A 119 11.80 -3.04 -16.98
N ARG A 120 12.57 -1.98 -16.71
CA ARG A 120 14.01 -1.96 -17.03
C ARG A 120 14.75 -3.09 -16.34
N ASP A 121 14.38 -3.45 -15.13
CA ASP A 121 14.97 -4.56 -14.37
C ASP A 121 14.38 -5.93 -14.75
N GLY A 122 13.50 -5.97 -15.76
CA GLY A 122 12.97 -7.21 -16.34
C GLY A 122 11.79 -7.82 -15.62
N ALA A 123 11.11 -7.08 -14.75
CA ALA A 123 9.86 -7.49 -14.13
C ALA A 123 8.78 -7.78 -15.20
N VAL A 124 7.93 -8.78 -14.97
CA VAL A 124 6.90 -9.23 -15.91
C VAL A 124 5.54 -8.70 -15.48
N LEU A 125 4.98 -7.73 -16.23
CA LEU A 125 3.66 -7.18 -15.95
C LEU A 125 2.57 -8.19 -16.32
N VAL A 126 1.81 -8.63 -15.31
CA VAL A 126 0.65 -9.52 -15.49
C VAL A 126 -0.62 -8.74 -15.84
N GLY A 127 -0.79 -7.56 -15.24
CA GLY A 127 -1.97 -6.73 -15.47
C GLY A 127 -2.13 -5.58 -14.50
N HIS A 128 -3.28 -4.91 -14.59
CA HIS A 128 -3.71 -3.89 -13.63
C HIS A 128 -4.65 -4.47 -12.57
N LEU A 129 -4.43 -4.08 -11.33
CA LEU A 129 -5.15 -4.50 -10.13
C LEU A 129 -6.21 -3.46 -9.76
N HIS A 130 -7.37 -3.91 -9.30
CA HIS A 130 -8.42 -3.02 -8.85
C HIS A 130 -7.98 -2.07 -7.74
N THR A 131 -8.49 -0.86 -7.81
CA THR A 131 -8.39 0.16 -6.76
C THR A 131 -9.80 0.59 -6.34
N HIS A 132 -9.98 1.19 -5.15
CA HIS A 132 -11.13 2.06 -4.94
C HIS A 132 -11.19 3.10 -6.06
N GLU A 133 -12.37 3.46 -6.54
CA GLU A 133 -12.51 4.41 -7.63
C GLU A 133 -11.66 5.67 -7.41
N CYS A 134 -10.77 5.98 -8.37
CA CYS A 134 -9.85 7.12 -8.30
C CYS A 134 -9.02 7.19 -7.01
N ALA A 135 -8.79 6.07 -6.32
CA ALA A 135 -8.14 5.97 -5.01
C ALA A 135 -8.88 6.67 -3.85
N ALA A 136 -10.13 7.09 -4.00
CA ALA A 136 -10.86 7.99 -3.10
C ALA A 136 -11.57 7.28 -1.92
N GLY A 137 -11.02 6.20 -1.36
CA GLY A 137 -11.62 5.51 -0.21
C GLY A 137 -10.75 4.44 0.43
N GLY A 138 -11.13 4.02 1.64
CA GLY A 138 -10.43 3.03 2.47
C GLY A 138 -10.82 1.58 2.22
N SER A 139 -11.82 1.30 1.35
CA SER A 139 -12.26 -0.03 0.92
C SER A 139 -12.03 -0.24 -0.58
N THR A 140 -12.24 -1.45 -1.09
CA THR A 140 -12.25 -1.76 -2.53
C THR A 140 -13.30 -2.85 -2.76
N ASP A 141 -14.57 -2.46 -2.73
CA ASP A 141 -15.70 -3.37 -2.55
C ASP A 141 -15.98 -4.33 -3.71
N GLN A 142 -15.47 -4.03 -4.92
CA GLN A 142 -15.49 -5.00 -6.03
C GLN A 142 -14.51 -6.16 -5.83
N VAL A 143 -13.64 -6.09 -4.81
CA VAL A 143 -12.65 -7.11 -4.47
C VAL A 143 -13.04 -7.82 -3.18
N GLY A 144 -13.04 -9.15 -3.18
CA GLY A 144 -13.20 -9.98 -1.98
C GLY A 144 -11.89 -10.17 -1.24
N ASN A 145 -11.94 -10.14 0.07
CA ASN A 145 -10.78 -10.46 0.89
C ASN A 145 -10.49 -11.97 0.82
N PRO A 146 -9.28 -12.43 0.48
CA PRO A 146 -8.96 -13.87 0.45
C PRO A 146 -9.17 -14.62 1.76
N TRP A 147 -9.22 -13.92 2.89
CA TRP A 147 -9.54 -14.51 4.21
C TRP A 147 -11.03 -14.76 4.42
N ALA A 148 -11.90 -13.93 3.80
CA ALA A 148 -13.35 -14.04 3.87
C ALA A 148 -13.93 -13.19 2.73
N LEU A 149 -14.46 -13.84 1.68
CA LEU A 149 -14.84 -13.15 0.42
C LEU A 149 -15.95 -12.11 0.59
N GLU A 150 -16.76 -12.22 1.63
CA GLU A 150 -17.79 -11.24 1.98
C GLU A 150 -17.22 -9.96 2.63
N ARG A 151 -15.93 -9.93 2.93
CA ARG A 151 -15.26 -8.79 3.55
C ARG A 151 -14.41 -8.03 2.55
N THR A 152 -14.21 -6.74 2.81
CA THR A 152 -13.31 -5.92 1.99
C THR A 152 -11.84 -6.26 2.29
N PRO A 153 -10.96 -6.27 1.28
CA PRO A 153 -9.52 -6.35 1.52
C PRO A 153 -8.92 -5.03 2.03
N GLY A 154 -9.78 -4.00 2.25
CA GLY A 154 -9.33 -2.63 2.45
C GLY A 154 -9.06 -1.91 1.13
N GLY A 155 -8.59 -0.67 1.23
CA GLY A 155 -8.33 0.18 0.06
C GLY A 155 -7.40 1.37 0.37
N SER A 156 -7.19 2.11 -0.66
CA SER A 156 -7.66 1.96 -2.04
C SER A 156 -6.89 0.90 -2.86
N SER A 157 -5.74 0.36 -2.43
CA SER A 157 -4.97 -0.67 -3.15
C SER A 157 -5.44 -2.09 -2.80
N GLY A 158 -6.77 -2.31 -2.71
CA GLY A 158 -7.34 -3.58 -2.27
C GLY A 158 -7.08 -4.73 -3.23
N GLY A 159 -7.11 -4.50 -4.54
CA GLY A 159 -6.75 -5.50 -5.53
C GLY A 159 -5.30 -5.97 -5.38
N SER A 160 -4.38 -5.05 -5.06
CA SER A 160 -2.96 -5.36 -4.83
C SER A 160 -2.78 -6.28 -3.62
N ALA A 161 -3.38 -5.91 -2.47
CA ALA A 161 -3.28 -6.72 -1.25
C ALA A 161 -3.97 -8.10 -1.43
N ALA A 162 -5.15 -8.13 -2.05
CA ALA A 162 -5.88 -9.37 -2.28
C ALA A 162 -5.14 -10.33 -3.23
N ALA A 163 -4.54 -9.81 -4.32
CA ALA A 163 -3.75 -10.63 -5.24
C ALA A 163 -2.52 -11.26 -4.55
N LEU A 164 -1.85 -10.51 -3.68
CA LEU A 164 -0.72 -10.98 -2.89
C LEU A 164 -1.15 -12.05 -1.87
N ALA A 165 -2.19 -11.79 -1.09
CA ALA A 165 -2.70 -12.72 -0.08
C ALA A 165 -3.20 -14.02 -0.71
N ALA A 166 -3.89 -13.94 -1.88
CA ALA A 166 -4.33 -15.11 -2.64
C ALA A 166 -3.20 -15.85 -3.36
N GLY A 167 -1.95 -15.39 -3.31
CA GLY A 167 -0.81 -16.00 -4.02
C GLY A 167 -0.89 -15.87 -5.55
N MET A 168 -1.67 -14.92 -6.07
CA MET A 168 -1.80 -14.67 -7.50
C MET A 168 -0.53 -14.07 -8.10
N ILE A 169 0.21 -13.28 -7.33
CA ILE A 169 1.51 -12.68 -7.67
C ILE A 169 2.35 -12.50 -6.40
N PRO A 170 3.69 -12.46 -6.50
CA PRO A 170 4.55 -12.23 -5.34
C PRO A 170 4.75 -10.73 -5.02
N LEU A 171 4.59 -9.84 -6.02
CA LEU A 171 4.86 -8.41 -5.90
C LEU A 171 3.78 -7.57 -6.58
N ALA A 172 3.36 -6.49 -5.94
CA ALA A 172 2.44 -5.50 -6.49
C ALA A 172 2.88 -4.07 -6.18
N THR A 173 2.29 -3.10 -6.87
CA THR A 173 2.39 -1.68 -6.50
C THR A 173 1.08 -1.18 -5.90
N GLY A 174 1.16 -0.17 -5.07
CA GLY A 174 0.03 0.60 -4.57
C GLY A 174 0.35 2.09 -4.48
N THR A 175 -0.64 2.89 -4.10
CA THR A 175 -0.47 4.29 -3.74
C THR A 175 -1.04 4.53 -2.34
N ASP A 176 -0.56 5.55 -1.66
CA ASP A 176 -0.96 5.86 -0.28
C ASP A 176 -1.13 7.38 -0.10
N THR A 177 -2.38 7.81 0.04
CA THR A 177 -2.77 9.21 0.22
C THR A 177 -3.28 9.46 1.64
N ALA A 178 -4.00 8.47 2.20
CA ALA A 178 -4.51 8.46 3.56
C ALA A 178 -4.24 7.14 4.29
N GLY A 179 -3.49 6.21 3.66
CA GLY A 179 -3.22 4.88 4.18
C GLY A 179 -3.33 3.77 3.14
N SER A 180 -3.53 4.09 1.86
CA SER A 180 -3.96 3.13 0.84
C SER A 180 -2.92 2.08 0.39
N LEU A 181 -1.68 2.09 0.88
CA LEU A 181 -0.75 0.95 0.91
C LEU A 181 -0.98 0.11 2.17
N ARG A 182 -1.05 0.79 3.31
CA ARG A 182 -1.02 0.23 4.64
C ARG A 182 -2.33 -0.41 5.07
N ILE A 183 -3.45 0.27 4.84
CA ILE A 183 -4.81 -0.21 5.16
C ILE A 183 -5.06 -1.59 4.54
N PRO A 184 -4.96 -1.76 3.20
CA PRO A 184 -5.22 -3.05 2.61
C PRO A 184 -4.17 -4.11 2.99
N SER A 185 -2.92 -3.71 3.26
CA SER A 185 -1.91 -4.64 3.77
C SER A 185 -2.30 -5.19 5.15
N ALA A 186 -2.74 -4.33 6.08
CA ALA A 186 -3.17 -4.75 7.41
C ALA A 186 -4.40 -5.68 7.36
N LEU A 187 -5.41 -5.33 6.55
CA LEU A 187 -6.68 -6.06 6.45
C LEU A 187 -6.59 -7.35 5.63
N SER A 188 -5.53 -7.52 4.83
CA SER A 188 -5.30 -8.73 4.02
C SER A 188 -4.10 -9.57 4.47
N GLY A 189 -3.40 -9.18 5.53
CA GLY A 189 -2.25 -9.93 6.06
C GLY A 189 -1.01 -9.88 5.15
N THR A 190 -0.81 -8.77 4.45
CA THR A 190 0.36 -8.50 3.60
C THR A 190 1.19 -7.35 4.17
N SER A 191 2.26 -6.97 3.48
CA SER A 191 3.18 -5.91 3.90
C SER A 191 3.28 -4.82 2.85
N ALA A 192 3.60 -3.60 3.30
CA ALA A 192 3.88 -2.47 2.42
C ALA A 192 4.87 -1.51 3.06
N ILE A 193 5.61 -0.81 2.24
CA ILE A 193 6.36 0.39 2.64
C ILE A 193 5.75 1.61 1.96
N LYS A 194 5.31 2.59 2.76
CA LYS A 194 5.02 3.94 2.30
C LYS A 194 6.29 4.76 2.49
N PRO A 195 7.01 5.11 1.41
CA PRO A 195 8.24 5.87 1.54
C PRO A 195 8.00 7.30 2.04
N THR A 196 9.06 8.02 2.33
CA THR A 196 9.06 9.48 2.53
C THR A 196 8.42 10.15 1.32
N ARG A 197 7.66 11.22 1.55
CA ARG A 197 7.07 11.99 0.46
C ARG A 197 8.16 12.47 -0.50
N GLY A 198 7.96 12.16 -1.80
CA GLY A 198 8.90 12.52 -2.86
C GLY A 198 10.06 11.56 -3.06
N ALA A 199 10.24 10.54 -2.21
CA ALA A 199 11.28 9.52 -2.41
C ALA A 199 11.06 8.70 -3.69
N LEU A 200 9.80 8.45 -4.06
CA LEU A 200 9.44 7.86 -5.35
C LEU A 200 8.65 8.85 -6.22
N PRO A 201 8.84 8.81 -7.56
CA PRO A 201 8.20 9.75 -8.47
C PRO A 201 6.71 9.42 -8.67
N LEU A 202 5.89 10.48 -8.82
CA LEU A 202 4.46 10.40 -9.15
C LEU A 202 4.18 10.59 -10.66
N ARG A 203 5.19 10.83 -11.49
CA ARG A 203 4.99 11.05 -12.92
C ARG A 203 4.37 9.81 -13.57
N GLY A 204 3.22 10.00 -14.23
CA GLY A 204 2.45 8.93 -14.87
C GLY A 204 1.59 8.10 -13.90
N VAL A 205 1.45 8.52 -12.63
CA VAL A 205 0.46 7.95 -11.70
C VAL A 205 -0.78 8.84 -11.70
N PHE A 206 -1.97 8.25 -11.86
CA PHE A 206 -3.24 8.99 -11.76
C PHE A 206 -3.40 9.49 -10.32
N PRO A 207 -3.50 10.81 -10.09
CA PRO A 207 -3.43 11.37 -8.75
C PRO A 207 -4.78 11.35 -8.02
N LEU A 208 -4.74 11.13 -6.70
CA LEU A 208 -5.82 11.51 -5.80
C LEU A 208 -5.54 12.90 -5.22
N SER A 209 -4.38 13.07 -4.58
CA SER A 209 -3.92 14.36 -4.04
C SER A 209 -2.40 14.46 -4.26
N GLY A 210 -1.97 15.32 -5.18
CA GLY A 210 -0.56 15.46 -5.54
C GLY A 210 0.33 15.88 -4.38
N SER A 211 -0.22 16.48 -3.33
CA SER A 211 0.51 16.88 -2.13
C SER A 211 0.60 15.77 -1.06
N LEU A 212 -0.28 14.74 -1.11
CA LEU A 212 -0.39 13.67 -0.12
C LEU A 212 -0.03 12.29 -0.68
N ASP A 213 -0.03 12.10 -2.00
CA ASP A 213 0.19 10.81 -2.65
C ASP A 213 1.62 10.29 -2.47
N HIS A 214 1.72 8.98 -2.19
CA HIS A 214 2.98 8.24 -2.10
C HIS A 214 2.82 6.94 -2.91
N PRO A 215 3.62 6.68 -3.94
CA PRO A 215 3.71 5.36 -4.55
C PRO A 215 4.57 4.44 -3.69
N GLY A 216 4.32 3.13 -3.74
CA GLY A 216 5.13 2.18 -2.99
C GLY A 216 4.88 0.72 -3.39
N PRO A 217 5.82 -0.17 -3.05
CA PRO A 217 5.67 -1.60 -3.24
C PRO A 217 4.82 -2.23 -2.14
N MET A 218 4.13 -3.31 -2.51
CA MET A 218 3.39 -4.22 -1.66
C MET A 218 3.81 -5.66 -1.95
N ALA A 219 3.98 -6.47 -0.92
CA ALA A 219 4.33 -7.88 -1.03
C ALA A 219 3.79 -8.66 0.17
N ARG A 220 4.04 -9.98 0.23
CA ARG A 220 3.69 -10.76 1.43
C ARG A 220 4.59 -10.44 2.61
N SER A 221 5.84 -10.00 2.36
CA SER A 221 6.81 -9.66 3.41
C SER A 221 7.46 -8.30 3.17
N LEU A 222 8.00 -7.69 4.23
CA LEU A 222 8.81 -6.48 4.12
C LEU A 222 10.14 -6.74 3.43
N ALA A 223 10.69 -7.95 3.56
CA ALA A 223 11.89 -8.35 2.82
C ALA A 223 11.68 -8.29 1.31
N ASP A 224 10.52 -8.76 0.82
CA ASP A 224 10.13 -8.66 -0.58
C ASP A 224 9.84 -7.21 -1.02
N CYS A 225 9.24 -6.40 -0.13
CA CYS A 225 9.08 -4.95 -0.37
C CYS A 225 10.44 -4.23 -0.51
N ALA A 226 11.44 -4.66 0.27
CA ALA A 226 12.78 -4.09 0.21
C ALA A 226 13.46 -4.33 -1.14
N ILE A 227 13.34 -5.52 -1.72
CA ILE A 227 13.88 -5.84 -3.06
C ILE A 227 13.25 -4.91 -4.13
N ALA A 228 11.95 -4.70 -4.04
CA ALA A 228 11.28 -3.79 -4.97
C ALA A 228 11.67 -2.33 -4.76
N LEU A 229 11.82 -1.89 -3.50
CA LEU A 229 12.24 -0.53 -3.19
C LEU A 229 13.69 -0.27 -3.61
N GLU A 230 14.58 -1.26 -3.51
CA GLU A 230 15.96 -1.20 -4.01
C GLU A 230 15.97 -0.89 -5.51
N THR A 231 15.18 -1.61 -6.31
CA THR A 231 15.00 -1.32 -7.76
C THR A 231 14.46 0.09 -8.01
N LEU A 232 13.57 0.58 -7.14
CA LEU A 232 12.90 1.87 -7.33
C LEU A 232 13.71 3.08 -6.84
N ALA A 233 14.49 2.93 -5.76
CA ALA A 233 15.16 4.05 -5.09
C ALA A 233 16.65 3.81 -4.78
N GLY A 234 17.14 2.57 -4.91
CA GLY A 234 18.45 2.17 -4.40
C GLY A 234 18.46 2.05 -2.87
N GLY A 235 19.50 1.45 -2.31
CA GLY A 235 19.66 1.25 -0.88
C GLY A 235 19.38 -0.18 -0.44
N THR A 236 19.59 -0.48 0.84
CA THR A 236 19.40 -1.81 1.44
C THR A 236 18.90 -1.68 2.88
N PRO A 237 18.13 -2.66 3.40
CA PRO A 237 17.71 -2.67 4.80
C PRO A 237 18.90 -2.53 5.75
N GLU A 238 18.73 -1.73 6.79
CA GLU A 238 19.74 -1.46 7.79
C GLU A 238 19.13 -1.40 9.21
N GLY A 239 19.98 -1.43 10.23
CA GLY A 239 19.56 -1.37 11.63
C GLY A 239 19.10 -2.71 12.19
N SER A 240 18.75 -2.72 13.47
CA SER A 240 18.24 -3.86 14.21
C SER A 240 17.37 -3.37 15.36
N LEU A 241 16.39 -4.17 15.76
CA LEU A 241 15.57 -3.92 16.94
C LEU A 241 16.40 -3.97 18.23
N ARG A 242 17.49 -4.72 18.25
CA ARG A 242 18.38 -4.75 19.41
C ARG A 242 18.97 -3.37 19.71
N GLY A 243 18.55 -2.79 20.84
CA GLY A 243 18.96 -1.44 21.28
C GLY A 243 18.25 -0.29 20.57
N ALA A 244 17.33 -0.58 19.63
CA ALA A 244 16.46 0.44 19.06
C ALA A 244 15.46 0.96 20.12
N ARG A 245 15.23 2.27 20.13
CA ARG A 245 14.26 2.91 21.04
C ARG A 245 12.91 3.03 20.33
N ILE A 246 11.98 2.18 20.71
CA ILE A 246 10.65 2.08 20.10
C ILE A 246 9.64 2.76 21.01
N ALA A 247 8.91 3.75 20.48
CA ALA A 247 7.87 4.45 21.21
C ALA A 247 6.47 4.02 20.72
N PRO A 248 5.59 3.50 21.59
CA PRO A 248 4.17 3.44 21.27
C PRO A 248 3.65 4.84 20.89
N SER A 249 2.82 4.92 19.86
CA SER A 249 2.31 6.19 19.36
C SER A 249 1.55 6.95 20.44
N PRO A 250 1.84 8.24 20.68
CA PRO A 250 1.04 9.07 21.61
C PRO A 250 -0.41 9.27 21.12
N ARG A 251 -0.74 8.85 19.90
CA ARG A 251 -2.09 8.90 19.33
C ARG A 251 -2.97 7.72 19.78
N LEU A 252 -2.39 6.65 20.36
CA LEU A 252 -3.13 5.47 20.83
C LEU A 252 -4.27 5.81 21.79
N ALA A 253 -4.05 6.76 22.70
CA ALA A 253 -5.08 7.21 23.66
C ALA A 253 -6.26 7.99 23.02
N ARG A 254 -6.19 8.28 21.72
CA ARG A 254 -7.20 9.05 20.99
C ARG A 254 -7.99 8.22 19.97
N VAL A 255 -7.63 6.96 19.79
CA VAL A 255 -8.25 6.08 18.81
C VAL A 255 -8.66 4.78 19.47
N ASP A 256 -9.97 4.61 19.63
CA ASP A 256 -10.52 3.34 20.09
C ASP A 256 -10.27 2.27 19.01
N SER A 257 -9.73 1.14 19.45
CA SER A 257 -9.43 0.00 18.58
C SER A 257 -10.17 -1.25 19.01
N GLU A 258 -10.55 -2.08 18.06
CA GLU A 258 -11.17 -3.37 18.36
C GLU A 258 -10.24 -4.26 19.20
N PRO A 259 -10.78 -5.10 20.10
CA PRO A 259 -9.96 -5.91 21.02
C PRO A 259 -8.93 -6.79 20.32
N GLU A 260 -9.24 -7.31 19.13
CA GLU A 260 -8.32 -8.15 18.35
C GLU A 260 -7.15 -7.35 17.78
N VAL A 261 -7.38 -6.09 17.40
CA VAL A 261 -6.34 -5.16 16.97
C VAL A 261 -5.43 -4.80 18.15
N VAL A 262 -6.01 -4.51 19.32
CA VAL A 262 -5.24 -4.27 20.56
C VAL A 262 -4.36 -5.46 20.89
N ALA A 263 -4.90 -6.68 20.86
CA ALA A 263 -4.15 -7.90 21.13
C ALA A 263 -3.00 -8.12 20.11
N GLY A 264 -3.23 -7.80 18.83
CA GLY A 264 -2.20 -7.82 17.79
C GLY A 264 -1.08 -6.82 18.06
N PHE A 265 -1.44 -5.61 18.45
CA PHE A 265 -0.49 -4.57 18.82
C PHE A 265 0.35 -4.97 20.05
N GLU A 266 -0.29 -5.53 21.09
CA GLU A 266 0.43 -6.02 22.29
C GLU A 266 1.42 -7.13 21.95
N ARG A 267 1.06 -8.06 21.05
CA ARG A 267 1.99 -9.08 20.53
C ARG A 267 3.21 -8.44 19.84
N ALA A 268 3.00 -7.40 19.02
CA ALA A 268 4.09 -6.72 18.34
C ALA A 268 4.99 -5.96 19.33
N ILE A 269 4.43 -5.35 20.37
CA ILE A 269 5.20 -4.72 21.45
C ILE A 269 6.06 -5.75 22.20
N GLU A 270 5.50 -6.93 22.52
CA GLU A 270 6.25 -8.00 23.20
C GLU A 270 7.36 -8.57 22.30
N ALA A 271 7.08 -8.72 20.99
CA ALA A 271 8.08 -9.15 20.01
C ALA A 271 9.23 -8.11 19.91
N CYS A 272 8.95 -6.81 19.90
CA CYS A 272 9.98 -5.78 19.95
C CYS A 272 10.85 -5.93 21.20
N ARG A 273 10.22 -6.18 22.37
CA ARG A 273 10.94 -6.38 23.64
C ARG A 273 11.82 -7.65 23.62
N SER A 274 11.29 -8.76 23.11
CA SER A 274 12.02 -10.04 23.02
C SER A 274 13.24 -9.94 22.10
N LEU A 275 13.16 -9.13 21.03
CA LEU A 275 14.25 -8.84 20.11
C LEU A 275 15.27 -7.82 20.66
N GLY A 276 15.04 -7.28 21.87
CA GLY A 276 15.97 -6.42 22.59
C GLY A 276 15.79 -4.93 22.32
N ALA A 277 14.63 -4.50 21.84
CA ALA A 277 14.31 -3.09 21.75
C ALA A 277 14.04 -2.48 23.13
N GLU A 278 14.42 -1.22 23.31
CA GLU A 278 14.05 -0.40 24.47
C GLU A 278 12.69 0.26 24.18
N LEU A 279 11.67 -0.14 24.93
CA LEU A 279 10.37 0.54 24.86
C LEU A 279 10.43 1.82 25.67
N VAL A 280 10.06 2.95 25.05
CA VAL A 280 10.13 4.28 25.66
C VAL A 280 8.78 4.99 25.53
N GLU A 281 8.40 5.76 26.53
CA GLU A 281 7.15 6.51 26.57
C GLU A 281 7.45 8.00 26.86
N PRO A 282 8.04 8.73 25.91
CA PRO A 282 8.28 10.14 26.07
C PRO A 282 6.94 10.92 26.10
N PRO A 283 6.93 12.14 26.67
CA PRO A 283 5.75 12.99 26.57
C PRO A 283 5.39 13.24 25.10
N PRO A 284 4.12 13.45 24.79
CA PRO A 284 3.70 13.66 23.39
C PRO A 284 4.39 14.91 22.79
N PRO A 285 4.56 14.94 21.45
CA PRO A 285 5.11 16.09 20.77
C PRO A 285 4.23 17.34 21.00
N SER A 286 4.82 18.53 20.92
CA SER A 286 4.13 19.80 21.10
C SER A 286 3.23 20.22 19.93
N VAL A 287 3.20 19.42 18.85
CA VAL A 287 2.32 19.64 17.71
C VAL A 287 0.96 18.95 17.89
N PRO A 288 -0.12 19.43 17.25
CA PRO A 288 -1.40 18.77 17.27
C PRO A 288 -1.32 17.31 16.84
N LEU A 289 -1.97 16.40 17.57
CA LEU A 289 -2.11 14.98 17.25
C LEU A 289 -3.40 14.67 16.48
N ASP A 290 -4.21 15.69 16.24
CA ASP A 290 -5.40 15.67 15.42
C ASP A 290 -5.29 16.76 14.36
N LEU A 291 -5.74 16.48 13.15
CA LEU A 291 -5.65 17.38 12.00
C LEU A 291 -6.94 18.19 11.78
N GLY A 292 -8.01 17.89 12.52
CA GLY A 292 -9.33 18.47 12.25
C GLY A 292 -9.71 18.30 10.79
N ASP A 293 -10.22 19.34 10.16
CA ASP A 293 -10.63 19.33 8.75
C ASP A 293 -9.48 19.55 7.77
N ASP A 294 -8.30 19.98 8.22
CA ASP A 294 -7.17 20.37 7.37
C ASP A 294 -6.78 19.28 6.35
N PHE A 295 -6.78 18.01 6.80
CA PHE A 295 -6.43 16.89 5.93
C PHE A 295 -7.46 16.70 4.81
N LEU A 296 -8.74 16.70 5.16
CA LEU A 296 -9.84 16.52 4.20
C LEU A 296 -9.93 17.69 3.23
N ASP A 297 -9.74 18.91 3.71
CA ASP A 297 -9.72 20.14 2.92
C ASP A 297 -8.62 20.10 1.85
N VAL A 298 -7.40 19.72 2.22
CA VAL A 298 -6.29 19.58 1.26
C VAL A 298 -6.56 18.45 0.28
N LEU A 299 -6.92 17.26 0.78
CA LEU A 299 -7.18 16.08 -0.06
C LEU A 299 -8.25 16.36 -1.10
N SER A 300 -9.40 16.89 -0.67
CA SER A 300 -10.54 17.14 -1.56
C SER A 300 -10.28 18.29 -2.55
N THR A 301 -9.54 19.33 -2.12
CA THR A 301 -9.15 20.44 -2.99
C THR A 301 -8.19 19.98 -4.10
N ASP A 302 -7.17 19.20 -3.76
CA ASP A 302 -6.26 18.61 -4.73
C ASP A 302 -7.01 17.69 -5.72
N MET A 303 -7.87 16.81 -5.17
CA MET A 303 -8.69 15.91 -5.97
C MET A 303 -9.58 16.65 -6.96
N LEU A 304 -10.26 17.71 -6.51
CA LEU A 304 -11.10 18.54 -7.40
C LEU A 304 -10.27 19.14 -8.54
N GLY A 305 -9.08 19.68 -8.24
CA GLY A 305 -8.17 20.24 -9.24
C GLY A 305 -7.77 19.21 -10.32
N HIS A 306 -7.52 17.97 -9.91
CA HIS A 306 -7.18 16.88 -10.83
C HIS A 306 -8.37 16.44 -11.69
N HIS A 307 -9.55 16.26 -11.10
CA HIS A 307 -10.76 15.90 -11.84
C HIS A 307 -11.16 16.96 -12.86
N LEU A 308 -11.03 18.25 -12.53
CA LEU A 308 -11.24 19.36 -13.49
C LEU A 308 -10.22 19.30 -14.64
N ARG A 309 -8.94 19.02 -14.34
CA ARG A 309 -7.88 18.90 -15.36
C ARG A 309 -8.10 17.74 -16.33
N PHE A 310 -8.58 16.59 -15.84
CA PHE A 310 -8.83 15.40 -16.67
C PHE A 310 -10.22 15.43 -17.34
N GLY A 311 -11.06 16.42 -17.03
CA GLY A 311 -12.42 16.52 -17.59
C GLY A 311 -13.30 15.35 -17.19
N THR A 312 -13.13 14.84 -15.97
CA THR A 312 -13.88 13.69 -15.47
C THR A 312 -15.36 14.02 -15.37
N ASP A 313 -16.21 13.17 -15.92
CA ASP A 313 -17.67 13.32 -15.86
C ASP A 313 -18.18 12.88 -14.46
N PRO A 314 -18.67 13.81 -13.63
CA PRO A 314 -19.11 13.49 -12.29
C PRO A 314 -20.34 12.58 -12.21
N GLU A 315 -21.18 12.53 -13.27
CA GLU A 315 -22.36 11.66 -13.30
C GLU A 315 -22.00 10.18 -13.47
N ARG A 316 -20.77 9.89 -13.90
CA ARG A 316 -20.25 8.53 -14.09
C ARG A 316 -19.41 8.04 -12.91
N LEU A 317 -19.18 8.89 -11.91
CA LEU A 317 -18.50 8.54 -10.68
C LEU A 317 -19.44 7.79 -9.72
N ARG A 318 -18.86 6.98 -8.85
CA ARG A 318 -19.58 6.38 -7.72
C ARG A 318 -19.95 7.46 -6.69
N THR A 319 -20.98 7.21 -5.89
CA THR A 319 -21.54 8.20 -4.94
C THR A 319 -20.47 8.75 -4.00
N SER A 320 -19.70 7.88 -3.32
CA SER A 320 -18.66 8.31 -2.37
C SER A 320 -17.61 9.24 -2.99
N THR A 321 -17.19 8.97 -4.23
CA THR A 321 -16.24 9.81 -4.98
C THR A 321 -16.87 11.16 -5.35
N SER A 322 -18.13 11.15 -5.79
CA SER A 322 -18.88 12.36 -6.14
C SER A 322 -19.12 13.26 -4.93
N GLU A 323 -19.42 12.69 -3.77
CA GLU A 323 -19.62 13.43 -2.50
C GLU A 323 -18.35 14.15 -2.08
N LEU A 324 -17.17 13.50 -2.20
CA LEU A 324 -15.89 14.14 -1.87
C LEU A 324 -15.60 15.33 -2.79
N LEU A 325 -15.93 15.23 -4.08
CA LEU A 325 -15.83 16.36 -5.01
C LEU A 325 -16.86 17.46 -4.70
N ALA A 326 -18.06 17.09 -4.28
CA ALA A 326 -19.09 18.06 -3.85
C ALA A 326 -18.65 18.80 -2.58
N TYR A 327 -18.08 18.09 -1.62
CA TYR A 327 -17.49 18.71 -0.43
C TYR A 327 -16.42 19.74 -0.81
N ALA A 328 -15.48 19.40 -1.70
CA ALA A 328 -14.45 20.35 -2.14
C ALA A 328 -15.05 21.62 -2.78
N ARG A 329 -16.10 21.47 -3.60
CA ARG A 329 -16.80 22.62 -4.22
C ARG A 329 -17.52 23.48 -3.18
N GLN A 330 -18.15 22.86 -2.19
CA GLN A 330 -18.86 23.57 -1.12
C GLN A 330 -17.88 24.27 -0.18
N ARG A 331 -16.81 23.59 0.23
CA ARG A 331 -15.74 24.14 1.07
C ARG A 331 -15.06 25.33 0.40
N ALA A 332 -14.86 25.26 -0.90
CA ALA A 332 -14.30 26.33 -1.75
C ALA A 332 -13.03 26.97 -1.15
N MET A 333 -12.09 26.12 -0.73
CA MET A 333 -10.84 26.53 -0.08
C MET A 333 -10.10 27.54 -0.97
N THR A 334 -9.77 28.69 -0.44
CA THR A 334 -9.00 29.72 -1.16
C THR A 334 -7.53 29.34 -1.27
N GLY A 335 -6.81 29.94 -2.23
CA GLY A 335 -5.36 29.75 -2.33
C GLY A 335 -4.58 30.21 -1.11
N ALA A 336 -5.08 31.22 -0.38
CA ALA A 336 -4.47 31.69 0.87
C ALA A 336 -4.66 30.69 2.02
N GLU A 337 -5.87 30.15 2.18
CA GLU A 337 -6.16 29.10 3.16
C GLU A 337 -5.33 27.83 2.86
N TYR A 338 -5.29 27.41 1.59
CA TYR A 338 -4.47 26.25 1.19
C TYR A 338 -2.99 26.47 1.52
N GLY A 339 -2.45 27.67 1.23
CA GLY A 339 -1.05 28.01 1.55
C GLY A 339 -0.76 27.97 3.04
N ASP A 340 -1.65 28.51 3.88
CA ASP A 340 -1.54 28.48 5.33
C ASP A 340 -1.62 27.05 5.88
N THR A 341 -2.53 26.23 5.35
CA THR A 341 -2.66 24.82 5.73
C THR A 341 -1.39 24.02 5.34
N GLN A 342 -0.78 24.29 4.19
CA GLN A 342 0.51 23.69 3.85
C GLN A 342 1.64 24.13 4.80
N LEU A 343 1.63 25.36 5.30
CA LEU A 343 2.59 25.81 6.30
C LEU A 343 2.43 25.03 7.61
N ARG A 344 1.20 24.94 8.16
CA ARG A 344 0.92 24.11 9.35
C ARG A 344 1.37 22.67 9.17
N ARG A 345 1.20 22.11 7.99
CA ARG A 345 1.68 20.77 7.65
C ARG A 345 3.20 20.63 7.82
N HIS A 346 3.98 21.61 7.34
CA HIS A 346 5.43 21.62 7.52
C HIS A 346 5.82 21.75 9.00
N GLU A 347 5.11 22.58 9.75
CA GLU A 347 5.32 22.76 11.20
C GLU A 347 5.06 21.45 11.96
N HIS A 348 3.99 20.73 11.61
CA HIS A 348 3.71 19.41 12.19
C HIS A 348 4.84 18.41 11.89
N ALA A 349 5.32 18.34 10.65
CA ALA A 349 6.41 17.46 10.28
C ALA A 349 7.70 17.81 11.03
N ALA A 350 8.05 19.10 11.12
CA ALA A 350 9.23 19.57 11.85
C ALA A 350 9.16 19.22 13.35
N GLY A 351 8.01 19.46 13.99
CA GLY A 351 7.83 19.13 15.40
C GLY A 351 7.95 17.64 15.72
N TRP A 352 7.56 16.75 14.80
CA TRP A 352 7.81 15.33 14.96
C TRP A 352 9.30 14.96 14.76
N VAL A 353 10.00 15.60 13.83
CA VAL A 353 11.46 15.41 13.65
C VAL A 353 12.18 15.80 14.92
N ASP A 354 11.87 16.98 15.48
CA ASP A 354 12.47 17.48 16.73
C ASP A 354 12.18 16.52 17.88
N TRP A 355 10.92 16.04 18.01
CA TRP A 355 10.53 15.09 19.06
C TRP A 355 11.27 13.75 18.96
N LEU A 356 11.40 13.18 17.75
CA LEU A 356 12.17 11.95 17.54
C LEU A 356 13.63 12.13 17.96
N ALA A 357 14.24 13.26 17.60
CA ALA A 357 15.64 13.58 17.92
C ALA A 357 15.84 13.83 19.42
N GLU A 358 15.01 14.66 20.05
CA GLU A 358 15.08 15.02 21.49
C GLU A 358 15.00 13.78 22.36
N HIS A 359 14.06 12.89 22.05
CA HIS A 359 13.82 11.68 22.85
C HIS A 359 14.59 10.46 22.35
N ARG A 360 15.41 10.62 21.30
CA ARG A 360 16.18 9.54 20.67
C ARG A 360 15.31 8.34 20.29
N VAL A 361 14.10 8.61 19.79
CA VAL A 361 13.18 7.58 19.33
C VAL A 361 13.63 7.10 17.95
N THR A 362 13.89 5.80 17.83
CA THR A 362 14.30 5.17 16.57
C THR A 362 13.09 5.01 15.65
N ALA A 363 11.96 4.54 16.19
CA ALA A 363 10.71 4.44 15.47
C ALA A 363 9.53 4.53 16.44
N VAL A 364 8.41 5.06 15.94
CA VAL A 364 7.10 4.98 16.57
C VAL A 364 6.42 3.70 16.10
N ILE A 365 5.66 3.03 16.98
CA ILE A 365 4.83 1.86 16.64
C ILE A 365 3.37 2.12 16.99
N GLU A 366 2.45 1.76 16.06
CA GLU A 366 1.00 1.85 16.29
C GLU A 366 0.25 0.76 15.48
N PRO A 367 -1.01 0.42 15.83
CA PRO A 367 -1.85 -0.35 14.92
C PRO A 367 -1.95 0.36 13.56
N THR A 368 -2.00 -0.41 12.48
CA THR A 368 -2.15 0.22 11.14
C THR A 368 -3.55 0.78 10.96
N VAL A 369 -4.56 0.02 11.39
CA VAL A 369 -5.98 0.40 11.41
C VAL A 369 -6.60 -0.05 12.74
N PRO A 370 -7.65 0.63 13.26
CA PRO A 370 -8.26 0.27 14.53
C PRO A 370 -9.26 -0.89 14.46
N ILE A 371 -9.55 -1.40 13.26
CA ILE A 371 -10.60 -2.38 12.97
C ILE A 371 -10.05 -3.60 12.25
N VAL A 372 -10.72 -4.74 12.35
CA VAL A 372 -10.56 -5.86 11.43
C VAL A 372 -11.35 -5.60 10.15
N ALA A 373 -11.11 -6.39 9.09
CA ALA A 373 -11.76 -6.18 7.79
C ALA A 373 -13.30 -6.19 7.90
N PRO A 374 -14.02 -5.08 7.62
CA PRO A 374 -15.48 -5.06 7.66
C PRO A 374 -16.09 -5.76 6.45
N LEU A 375 -17.43 -5.95 6.46
CA LEU A 375 -18.17 -6.46 5.31
C LEU A 375 -18.03 -5.51 4.12
N ARG A 376 -17.91 -6.07 2.91
CA ARG A 376 -17.91 -5.27 1.67
C ARG A 376 -19.33 -5.01 1.20
N GLY A 377 -19.50 -4.01 0.33
CA GLY A 377 -20.76 -3.68 -0.33
C GLY A 377 -21.25 -2.27 -0.07
N HIS A 378 -20.69 -1.57 0.91
CA HIS A 378 -21.11 -0.23 1.33
C HIS A 378 -20.08 0.88 1.10
N GLY A 379 -18.83 0.56 0.73
CA GLY A 379 -17.75 1.53 0.58
C GLY A 379 -17.92 2.52 -0.57
N TYR A 380 -18.93 2.34 -1.40
CA TYR A 380 -19.30 3.27 -2.48
C TYR A 380 -20.62 4.00 -2.25
N ASP A 381 -21.34 3.70 -1.16
CA ASP A 381 -22.65 4.32 -0.88
C ASP A 381 -22.51 5.76 -0.43
N THR A 382 -21.54 6.05 0.44
CA THR A 382 -21.18 7.39 0.88
C THR A 382 -19.76 7.44 1.39
N PHE A 383 -19.12 8.63 1.30
CA PHE A 383 -17.79 8.87 1.85
C PHE A 383 -17.85 9.24 3.35
N PHE A 384 -18.90 9.92 3.78
CA PHE A 384 -19.01 10.50 5.13
C PHE A 384 -19.68 9.55 6.12
N THR A 385 -18.95 8.48 6.50
CA THR A 385 -19.37 7.53 7.55
C THR A 385 -18.30 7.38 8.60
N ASP A 386 -18.68 6.94 9.81
CA ASP A 386 -17.72 6.59 10.86
C ASP A 386 -16.76 5.48 10.39
N GLU A 387 -17.26 4.50 9.64
CA GLU A 387 -16.45 3.42 9.06
C GLU A 387 -15.40 3.94 8.09
N ALA A 388 -15.74 4.90 7.22
CA ALA A 388 -14.78 5.52 6.31
C ALA A 388 -13.66 6.25 7.06
N ILE A 389 -14.00 6.88 8.19
CA ILE A 389 -13.05 7.53 9.08
C ILE A 389 -12.18 6.50 9.81
N ASP A 390 -12.74 5.37 10.25
CA ASP A 390 -12.01 4.33 10.97
C ASP A 390 -10.85 3.76 10.14
N TYR A 391 -11.02 3.59 8.83
CA TYR A 391 -9.91 3.16 7.97
C TYR A 391 -8.67 4.04 8.09
N ILE A 392 -8.84 5.35 8.24
CA ILE A 392 -7.74 6.32 8.16
C ILE A 392 -7.26 6.87 9.50
N ARG A 393 -7.90 6.54 10.65
CA ARG A 393 -7.63 7.15 11.97
C ARG A 393 -6.16 7.16 12.38
N PHE A 394 -5.42 6.09 12.10
CA PHE A 394 -3.97 6.06 12.34
C PHE A 394 -3.18 6.55 11.12
N THR A 395 -3.60 6.20 9.93
CA THR A 395 -2.75 6.27 8.74
C THR A 395 -2.62 7.67 8.14
N HIS A 396 -3.71 8.48 8.06
CA HIS A 396 -3.72 9.77 7.35
C HIS A 396 -2.71 10.79 7.90
N TYR A 397 -2.42 10.74 9.19
CA TYR A 397 -1.48 11.64 9.85
C TYR A 397 -0.06 11.51 9.27
N TRP A 398 0.35 10.30 8.91
CA TRP A 398 1.67 10.05 8.33
C TRP A 398 1.78 10.38 6.83
N ASN A 399 0.65 10.58 6.15
CA ASN A 399 0.63 11.23 4.84
C ASN A 399 0.73 12.74 4.99
N TRP A 400 0.07 13.29 6.01
CA TRP A 400 0.15 14.71 6.34
C TRP A 400 1.60 15.13 6.61
N THR A 401 2.31 14.45 7.48
CA THR A 401 3.72 14.73 7.75
C THR A 401 4.66 14.29 6.63
N GLY A 402 4.25 13.33 5.79
CA GLY A 402 5.07 12.78 4.72
C GLY A 402 6.14 11.78 5.21
N PHE A 403 6.02 11.29 6.45
CA PHE A 403 6.99 10.35 7.06
C PHE A 403 6.89 8.97 6.44
N PRO A 404 8.00 8.22 6.32
CA PRO A 404 7.98 6.84 5.87
C PRO A 404 7.34 5.92 6.91
N VAL A 405 6.66 4.87 6.43
CA VAL A 405 5.98 3.89 7.29
C VAL A 405 6.12 2.50 6.71
N ALA A 406 6.65 1.56 7.50
CA ALA A 406 6.61 0.13 7.18
C ALA A 406 5.39 -0.51 7.88
N ALA A 407 4.48 -1.08 7.10
CA ALA A 407 3.31 -1.79 7.60
C ALA A 407 3.47 -3.30 7.41
N LEU A 408 3.18 -4.06 8.47
CA LEU A 408 3.35 -5.51 8.50
C LEU A 408 2.23 -6.18 9.30
N PRO A 409 1.93 -7.46 9.03
CA PRO A 409 0.95 -8.21 9.82
C PRO A 409 1.47 -8.46 11.24
N ALA A 410 0.56 -8.35 12.22
CA ALA A 410 0.80 -8.66 13.63
C ALA A 410 0.04 -9.91 14.10
N GLY A 411 -0.30 -10.78 13.16
CA GLY A 411 -1.01 -12.05 13.39
C GLY A 411 -2.47 -12.00 12.96
N VAL A 412 -3.24 -12.95 13.48
CA VAL A 412 -4.67 -13.15 13.16
C VAL A 412 -5.48 -12.98 14.43
N GLY A 413 -6.62 -12.32 14.32
CA GLY A 413 -7.58 -12.16 15.39
C GLY A 413 -8.18 -13.49 15.81
N SER A 414 -8.29 -13.73 17.11
CA SER A 414 -8.71 -15.04 17.65
C SER A 414 -10.20 -15.33 17.48
N ALA A 415 -11.03 -14.30 17.40
CA ALA A 415 -12.48 -14.44 17.24
C ALA A 415 -12.89 -14.35 15.76
N SER A 416 -12.32 -13.41 15.01
CA SER A 416 -12.68 -13.17 13.60
C SER A 416 -11.98 -14.12 12.63
N GLY A 417 -10.78 -14.61 12.97
CA GLY A 417 -9.90 -15.29 12.02
C GLY A 417 -9.30 -14.38 10.96
N LEU A 418 -9.36 -13.05 11.16
CA LEU A 418 -8.91 -12.05 10.20
C LEU A 418 -7.55 -11.44 10.58
N PRO A 419 -6.74 -11.01 9.61
CA PRO A 419 -5.47 -10.36 9.89
C PRO A 419 -5.63 -9.05 10.65
N VAL A 420 -4.63 -8.74 11.47
CA VAL A 420 -4.40 -7.44 12.08
C VAL A 420 -2.98 -6.99 11.78
N GLY A 421 -2.77 -5.69 11.67
CA GLY A 421 -1.48 -5.14 11.26
C GLY A 421 -0.98 -4.03 12.17
N VAL A 422 0.35 -3.86 12.20
CA VAL A 422 1.05 -2.76 12.86
C VAL A 422 1.91 -1.98 11.89
N SER A 423 2.21 -0.74 12.25
CA SER A 423 3.04 0.18 11.49
C SER A 423 4.24 0.63 12.32
N LEU A 424 5.43 0.62 11.71
CA LEU A 424 6.63 1.29 12.21
C LEU A 424 6.81 2.59 11.45
N ILE A 425 6.95 3.70 12.15
CA ILE A 425 7.05 5.04 11.59
C ILE A 425 8.39 5.65 11.99
N GLY A 426 9.13 6.19 11.04
CA GLY A 426 10.40 6.88 11.27
C GLY A 426 10.42 8.29 10.72
N GLY A 427 11.50 9.01 11.00
CA GLY A 427 11.72 10.33 10.41
C GLY A 427 11.95 10.25 8.87
N PRO A 428 11.87 11.40 8.16
CA PRO A 428 12.10 11.42 6.73
C PRO A 428 13.44 10.78 6.33
N GLY A 429 13.41 9.92 5.29
CA GLY A 429 14.60 9.23 4.78
C GLY A 429 14.98 7.94 5.53
N SER A 430 14.16 7.49 6.49
CA SER A 430 14.45 6.28 7.28
C SER A 430 13.84 4.99 6.73
N GLU A 431 13.50 4.93 5.46
CA GLU A 431 12.87 3.74 4.83
C GLU A 431 13.65 2.46 5.10
N TRP A 432 14.97 2.53 4.92
CA TRP A 432 15.86 1.37 5.04
C TRP A 432 16.01 0.90 6.48
N LEU A 433 16.05 1.84 7.42
CA LEU A 433 15.99 1.55 8.85
C LEU A 433 14.67 0.86 9.21
N LEU A 434 13.53 1.42 8.78
CA LEU A 434 12.22 0.83 9.06
C LEU A 434 12.06 -0.56 8.44
N LEU A 435 12.64 -0.79 7.26
CA LEU A 435 12.67 -2.11 6.64
C LEU A 435 13.51 -3.09 7.44
N GLY A 436 14.70 -2.70 7.91
CA GLY A 436 15.52 -3.55 8.76
C GLY A 436 14.83 -3.95 10.06
N LEU A 437 14.28 -2.98 10.80
CA LEU A 437 13.52 -3.22 12.02
C LEU A 437 12.26 -4.07 11.76
N GLY A 438 11.54 -3.75 10.69
CA GLY A 438 10.29 -4.40 10.35
C GLY A 438 10.46 -5.84 9.86
N ILE A 439 11.55 -6.16 9.17
CA ILE A 439 11.89 -7.53 8.75
C ILE A 439 12.14 -8.40 10.01
N GLU A 440 12.99 -7.94 10.95
CA GLU A 440 13.21 -8.66 12.21
C GLU A 440 11.92 -8.87 13.01
N LEU A 441 11.06 -7.83 13.09
CA LEU A 441 9.78 -7.94 13.79
C LEU A 441 8.84 -8.91 13.09
N GLN A 442 8.80 -8.89 11.76
CA GLN A 442 7.94 -9.77 10.98
C GLN A 442 8.38 -11.24 11.06
N ASP A 443 9.68 -11.51 11.10
CA ASP A 443 10.23 -12.85 11.27
C ASP A 443 9.85 -13.44 12.63
N GLU A 444 9.85 -12.64 13.69
CA GLU A 444 9.41 -13.04 15.04
C GLU A 444 7.90 -13.30 15.12
N LEU A 445 7.09 -12.44 14.47
CA LEU A 445 5.61 -12.57 14.48
C LEU A 445 5.09 -13.65 13.53
N GLY A 446 5.85 -13.99 12.50
CA GLY A 446 5.44 -14.92 11.44
C GLY A 446 4.51 -14.29 10.40
N LEU A 447 4.42 -14.92 9.22
CA LEU A 447 3.55 -14.50 8.13
C LEU A 447 2.22 -15.25 8.19
N PRO A 448 1.09 -14.56 8.36
CA PRO A 448 -0.22 -15.20 8.28
C PRO A 448 -0.53 -15.57 6.82
N ARG A 449 -1.33 -16.64 6.64
CA ARG A 449 -1.82 -17.06 5.31
C ARG A 449 -3.30 -17.38 5.40
N PRO A 450 -4.14 -17.00 4.39
CA PRO A 450 -5.54 -17.37 4.31
C PRO A 450 -5.75 -18.86 4.04
#